data_0715654f17806be295427bcc14256c27
#
_entry.id   0715654f17806be295427bcc14256c27
#
_cell.length_a   1.000
_cell.length_b   1.000
_cell.length_c   1.000
_cell.angle_alpha   90.00
_cell.angle_beta   90.00
_cell.angle_gamma   90.00
#
_symmetry.space_group_name_H-M   'P 1'
#
loop_
_entity.id
_entity.type
_entity.pdbx_description
1 polymer ?
#
loop_
_entity_poly.entity_id
_entity_poly.type
_entity_poly.pdbx_seq_one_letter_code
_entity_poly.pdbx_strand_id
1 'polypeptide(L)'
;MSRSLPSLLGSLPLVYLSLVLLFCAFPASVRAQLPDQQSPANIAGTVVDPKGTPVVGAQVKLTRQDQSPGPSSGREILTGDDGQFSIPAIAPGPFQLTVTAAGFATETTSGTVHAGESLVVPQITLRLATEVTEVQVVLSPIEIAEEQMKEQEKQRVLGIIPNFYVSYIPDAVPLSSKQKFRLAFRTSVDPVTFGVTAAVAGVEQATDEFNGFGQGAQGYAKRYGAAYADTVISTFIGGAILPSLLKQDPRYFYKGTGTKRQRALYAMANAVICKGDNGHWQPNYSGILGGFASGAISTL
;
A
#
# COMPACT_ATOMS: atom_id res chain seq x y z
N MET A 1 3.71 74.00 -19.88
CA MET A 1 4.92 73.21 -20.19
C MET A 1 4.55 71.74 -20.21
N SER A 2 4.29 71.27 -21.43
CA SER A 2 3.92 69.90 -21.75
C SER A 2 5.16 69.05 -21.87
N ARG A 3 5.29 67.93 -21.12
CA ARG A 3 6.25 66.88 -21.36
C ARG A 3 5.54 65.61 -21.76
N SER A 4 5.69 65.31 -23.03
CA SER A 4 5.29 64.07 -23.68
C SER A 4 6.11 62.87 -23.21
N LEU A 5 5.47 61.79 -22.82
CA LEU A 5 6.06 60.47 -22.61
C LEU A 5 6.23 59.75 -23.96
N PRO A 6 7.36 59.09 -24.21
CA PRO A 6 7.52 58.28 -25.42
C PRO A 6 6.88 56.92 -25.28
N SER A 7 6.18 56.52 -26.35
CA SER A 7 5.54 55.24 -26.59
C SER A 7 6.57 54.10 -26.76
N LEU A 8 6.66 53.17 -25.79
CA LEU A 8 7.37 51.90 -25.88
C LEU A 8 6.40 50.71 -25.98
N LEU A 9 5.59 50.73 -27.02
CA LEU A 9 4.70 49.62 -27.37
C LEU A 9 4.78 49.31 -28.87
N GLY A 10 5.84 48.67 -29.33
CA GLY A 10 5.96 48.43 -30.76
C GLY A 10 6.75 47.20 -31.21
N SER A 11 7.37 46.41 -30.32
CA SER A 11 8.24 45.32 -30.79
C SER A 11 8.06 43.94 -30.16
N LEU A 12 7.11 43.76 -29.26
CA LEU A 12 6.88 42.43 -28.60
C LEU A 12 6.10 41.40 -29.43
N PRO A 13 5.16 41.71 -30.33
CA PRO A 13 4.38 40.66 -31.01
C PRO A 13 5.14 39.94 -32.13
N LEU A 14 6.16 40.54 -32.74
CA LEU A 14 6.91 39.90 -33.84
C LEU A 14 7.91 38.83 -33.38
N VAL A 15 8.50 38.99 -32.21
CA VAL A 15 9.45 37.99 -31.66
C VAL A 15 8.73 36.72 -31.18
N TYR A 16 7.52 36.86 -30.63
CA TYR A 16 6.70 35.71 -30.24
C TYR A 16 6.16 34.92 -31.43
N LEU A 17 5.82 35.63 -32.53
CA LEU A 17 5.32 35.01 -33.76
C LEU A 17 6.43 34.20 -34.46
N SER A 18 7.67 34.70 -34.45
CA SER A 18 8.83 33.99 -35.01
C SER A 18 9.24 32.75 -34.16
N LEU A 19 9.07 32.79 -32.82
CA LEU A 19 9.37 31.68 -31.94
C LEU A 19 8.36 30.54 -32.07
N VAL A 20 7.06 30.86 -32.28
CA VAL A 20 5.99 29.89 -32.52
C VAL A 20 6.14 29.20 -33.87
N LEU A 21 6.54 29.94 -34.92
CA LEU A 21 6.77 29.38 -36.27
C LEU A 21 8.02 28.49 -36.33
N LEU A 22 9.04 28.75 -35.50
CA LEU A 22 10.25 27.90 -35.42
C LEU A 22 9.96 26.57 -34.73
N PHE A 23 8.95 26.47 -33.87
CA PHE A 23 8.57 25.23 -33.18
C PHE A 23 7.69 24.32 -34.03
N CYS A 24 7.03 24.83 -35.08
CA CYS A 24 6.24 24.02 -36.03
C CYS A 24 7.04 23.40 -37.19
N ALA A 25 8.35 23.71 -37.32
CA ALA A 25 9.16 23.23 -38.42
C ALA A 25 9.98 21.97 -38.13
N PHE A 26 9.85 21.35 -36.98
CA PHE A 26 10.40 20.01 -36.72
C PHE A 26 9.36 18.97 -37.15
N PRO A 27 9.58 18.21 -38.25
CA PRO A 27 8.80 17.02 -38.50
C PRO A 27 9.13 16.03 -37.38
N ALA A 28 8.23 15.91 -36.43
CA ALA A 28 8.23 14.77 -35.50
C ALA A 28 8.03 13.52 -36.36
N SER A 29 9.11 12.89 -36.76
CA SER A 29 9.08 11.52 -37.28
C SER A 29 8.63 10.64 -36.12
N VAL A 30 7.35 10.59 -35.88
CA VAL A 30 6.70 9.55 -35.08
C VAL A 30 6.91 8.27 -35.87
N ARG A 31 8.03 7.59 -35.62
CA ARG A 31 8.15 6.17 -35.94
C ARG A 31 7.11 5.51 -35.04
N ALA A 32 5.94 5.22 -35.62
CA ALA A 32 5.06 4.21 -35.06
C ALA A 32 5.91 2.93 -35.00
N GLN A 33 6.44 2.63 -33.83
CA GLN A 33 6.92 1.28 -33.54
C GLN A 33 5.65 0.43 -33.61
N LEU A 34 5.53 -0.29 -34.73
CA LEU A 34 4.63 -1.44 -34.80
C LEU A 34 4.97 -2.28 -33.56
N PRO A 35 3.97 -2.69 -32.76
CA PRO A 35 4.22 -3.62 -31.69
C PRO A 35 4.96 -4.79 -32.29
N ASP A 36 6.12 -5.09 -31.74
CA ASP A 36 6.96 -6.23 -32.11
C ASP A 36 6.02 -7.44 -32.13
N GLN A 37 5.70 -7.96 -33.31
CA GLN A 37 4.88 -9.17 -33.46
C GLN A 37 5.77 -10.32 -33.01
N GLN A 38 5.88 -10.46 -31.69
CA GLN A 38 6.57 -11.57 -31.09
C GLN A 38 5.87 -12.85 -31.54
N SER A 39 6.55 -13.64 -32.35
CA SER A 39 6.04 -14.93 -32.83
C SER A 39 5.53 -15.74 -31.66
N PRO A 40 4.27 -16.21 -31.69
CA PRO A 40 3.70 -16.96 -30.59
C PRO A 40 4.52 -18.23 -30.31
N ALA A 41 4.68 -18.54 -29.05
CA ALA A 41 5.37 -19.75 -28.59
C ALA A 41 4.34 -20.85 -28.23
N ASN A 42 4.82 -22.07 -28.10
CA ASN A 42 4.02 -23.21 -27.68
C ASN A 42 4.69 -23.85 -26.47
N ILE A 43 3.88 -24.33 -25.51
CA ILE A 43 4.35 -25.11 -24.36
C ILE A 43 3.64 -26.48 -24.42
N ALA A 44 4.42 -27.56 -24.37
CA ALA A 44 3.92 -28.92 -24.29
C ALA A 44 4.59 -29.66 -23.13
N GLY A 45 3.94 -30.69 -22.61
CA GLY A 45 4.50 -31.52 -21.54
C GLY A 45 3.65 -32.76 -21.28
N THR A 46 4.14 -33.60 -20.36
CA THR A 46 3.45 -34.81 -19.91
C THR A 46 3.29 -34.84 -18.41
N VAL A 47 2.12 -35.24 -17.95
CA VAL A 47 1.78 -35.38 -16.53
C VAL A 47 1.67 -36.86 -16.20
N VAL A 48 2.38 -37.28 -15.16
CA VAL A 48 2.40 -38.69 -14.71
C VAL A 48 2.20 -38.80 -13.21
N ASP A 49 1.83 -40.00 -12.76
CA ASP A 49 1.81 -40.36 -11.35
C ASP A 49 3.24 -40.77 -10.86
N PRO A 50 3.45 -41.06 -9.57
CA PRO A 50 4.75 -41.48 -9.03
C PRO A 50 5.26 -42.83 -9.60
N LYS A 51 4.41 -43.60 -10.27
CA LYS A 51 4.75 -44.86 -10.91
C LYS A 51 5.09 -44.67 -12.38
N GLY A 52 4.95 -43.45 -12.91
CA GLY A 52 5.17 -43.11 -14.32
C GLY A 52 3.92 -43.34 -15.20
N THR A 53 2.75 -43.60 -14.63
CA THR A 53 1.50 -43.79 -15.38
C THR A 53 0.95 -42.41 -15.80
N PRO A 54 0.51 -42.23 -17.07
CA PRO A 54 -0.12 -40.98 -17.50
C PRO A 54 -1.35 -40.61 -16.67
N VAL A 55 -1.44 -39.35 -16.26
CA VAL A 55 -2.61 -38.83 -15.54
C VAL A 55 -3.56 -38.16 -16.54
N VAL A 56 -4.68 -38.82 -16.80
CA VAL A 56 -5.71 -38.35 -17.74
C VAL A 56 -6.58 -37.30 -17.07
N GLY A 57 -6.95 -36.24 -17.79
CA GLY A 57 -7.87 -35.22 -17.32
C GLY A 57 -7.31 -34.33 -16.20
N ALA A 58 -5.98 -34.30 -16.01
CA ALA A 58 -5.37 -33.33 -15.11
C ALA A 58 -5.55 -31.91 -15.67
N GLN A 59 -5.95 -30.97 -14.83
CA GLN A 59 -6.13 -29.58 -15.18
C GLN A 59 -4.77 -28.87 -15.14
N VAL A 60 -4.34 -28.35 -16.28
CA VAL A 60 -3.10 -27.58 -16.43
C VAL A 60 -3.48 -26.12 -16.63
N LYS A 61 -3.13 -25.27 -15.68
CA LYS A 61 -3.34 -23.83 -15.71
C LYS A 61 -2.03 -23.10 -15.94
N LEU A 62 -1.98 -22.32 -17.02
CA LEU A 62 -0.86 -21.44 -17.35
C LEU A 62 -1.16 -20.04 -16.81
N THR A 63 -0.26 -19.50 -16.00
CA THR A 63 -0.32 -18.09 -15.50
C THR A 63 0.97 -17.38 -15.91
N ARG A 64 0.87 -16.11 -16.30
CA ARG A 64 2.04 -15.27 -16.59
C ARG A 64 2.43 -14.49 -15.33
N GLN A 65 3.74 -14.40 -15.08
CA GLN A 65 4.27 -13.67 -13.92
C GLN A 65 4.36 -12.15 -14.13
N ASP A 66 4.26 -11.70 -15.38
CA ASP A 66 4.36 -10.28 -15.76
C ASP A 66 3.00 -9.53 -15.78
N GLN A 67 1.91 -10.22 -15.52
CA GLN A 67 0.57 -9.63 -15.48
C GLN A 67 0.01 -9.64 -14.04
N SER A 68 -0.60 -8.51 -13.65
CA SER A 68 -1.33 -8.44 -12.38
C SER A 68 -2.40 -9.53 -12.30
N PRO A 69 -2.59 -10.18 -11.14
CA PRO A 69 -3.59 -11.22 -10.98
C PRO A 69 -5.00 -10.65 -11.21
N GLY A 70 -5.61 -11.04 -12.33
CA GLY A 70 -6.99 -10.73 -12.70
C GLY A 70 -7.74 -12.02 -13.04
N PRO A 71 -9.09 -12.03 -12.98
CA PRO A 71 -9.90 -13.24 -13.20
C PRO A 71 -9.81 -13.85 -14.60
N SER A 72 -9.11 -13.24 -15.55
CA SER A 72 -8.94 -13.68 -16.95
C SER A 72 -7.49 -13.97 -17.36
N SER A 73 -6.51 -14.04 -16.46
CA SER A 73 -5.09 -14.11 -16.79
C SER A 73 -4.51 -15.53 -16.90
N GLY A 74 -5.32 -16.59 -16.94
CA GLY A 74 -4.83 -17.97 -17.07
C GLY A 74 -5.51 -18.75 -18.19
N ARG A 75 -4.73 -19.48 -19.01
CA ARG A 75 -5.27 -20.52 -19.90
C ARG A 75 -5.33 -21.83 -19.16
N GLU A 76 -6.46 -22.53 -19.25
CA GLU A 76 -6.66 -23.84 -18.65
C GLU A 76 -6.91 -24.88 -19.75
N ILE A 77 -6.25 -26.01 -19.65
CA ILE A 77 -6.46 -27.17 -20.53
C ILE A 77 -6.44 -28.45 -19.69
N LEU A 78 -6.98 -29.51 -20.24
CA LEU A 78 -6.92 -30.86 -19.65
C LEU A 78 -5.88 -31.70 -20.37
N THR A 79 -5.23 -32.61 -19.64
CA THR A 79 -4.35 -33.63 -20.25
C THR A 79 -5.16 -34.67 -21.00
N GLY A 80 -4.63 -35.14 -22.13
CA GLY A 80 -5.20 -36.22 -22.93
C GLY A 80 -5.06 -37.61 -22.28
N ASP A 81 -5.53 -38.64 -23.01
CA ASP A 81 -5.48 -40.05 -22.55
C ASP A 81 -4.05 -40.56 -22.33
N ASP A 82 -3.08 -39.93 -22.95
CA ASP A 82 -1.64 -40.19 -22.83
C ASP A 82 -0.96 -39.29 -21.77
N GLY A 83 -1.72 -38.53 -21.02
CA GLY A 83 -1.22 -37.57 -20.03
C GLY A 83 -0.52 -36.34 -20.64
N GLN A 84 -0.58 -36.16 -21.96
CA GLN A 84 0.06 -35.05 -22.65
C GLN A 84 -0.85 -33.81 -22.66
N PHE A 85 -0.21 -32.64 -22.64
CA PHE A 85 -0.88 -31.37 -22.84
C PHE A 85 -0.09 -30.49 -23.82
N SER A 86 -0.80 -29.60 -24.52
CA SER A 86 -0.19 -28.62 -25.41
C SER A 86 -0.95 -27.30 -25.35
N ILE A 87 -0.25 -26.22 -25.01
CA ILE A 87 -0.81 -24.88 -24.95
C ILE A 87 -0.20 -24.07 -26.10
N PRO A 88 -0.93 -23.86 -27.21
CA PRO A 88 -0.43 -23.13 -28.37
C PRO A 88 -0.59 -21.61 -28.20
N ALA A 89 0.13 -20.88 -29.02
CA ALA A 89 0.00 -19.42 -29.19
C ALA A 89 0.12 -18.63 -27.88
N ILE A 90 1.20 -18.86 -27.16
CA ILE A 90 1.55 -18.17 -25.91
C ILE A 90 2.47 -16.99 -26.24
N ALA A 91 2.24 -15.84 -25.62
CA ALA A 91 3.19 -14.74 -25.72
C ALA A 91 4.48 -15.10 -24.96
N PRO A 92 5.67 -14.75 -25.50
CA PRO A 92 6.96 -15.05 -24.85
C PRO A 92 7.07 -14.33 -23.50
N GLY A 93 7.85 -14.93 -22.59
CA GLY A 93 8.08 -14.39 -21.24
C GLY A 93 8.06 -15.45 -20.14
N PRO A 94 8.18 -15.03 -18.87
CA PRO A 94 8.12 -15.94 -17.74
C PRO A 94 6.70 -16.45 -17.51
N PHE A 95 6.60 -17.75 -17.23
CA PHE A 95 5.33 -18.44 -17.01
C PHE A 95 5.37 -19.34 -15.77
N GLN A 96 4.21 -19.66 -15.26
CA GLN A 96 3.97 -20.64 -14.22
C GLN A 96 2.87 -21.60 -14.67
N LEU A 97 3.15 -22.89 -14.60
CA LEU A 97 2.19 -23.97 -14.82
C LEU A 97 1.76 -24.53 -13.47
N THR A 98 0.49 -24.55 -13.20
CA THR A 98 -0.10 -25.22 -12.04
C THR A 98 -0.92 -26.42 -12.53
N VAL A 99 -0.58 -27.62 -12.05
CA VAL A 99 -1.24 -28.86 -12.43
C VAL A 99 -2.00 -29.40 -11.24
N THR A 100 -3.32 -29.66 -11.44
CA THR A 100 -4.21 -30.23 -10.44
C THR A 100 -4.93 -31.45 -10.99
N ALA A 101 -5.04 -32.52 -10.20
CA ALA A 101 -5.82 -33.68 -10.54
C ALA A 101 -6.45 -34.30 -9.28
N ALA A 102 -7.61 -34.92 -9.43
CA ALA A 102 -8.31 -35.55 -8.30
C ALA A 102 -7.44 -36.66 -7.67
N GLY A 103 -7.26 -36.59 -6.35
CA GLY A 103 -6.43 -37.55 -5.60
C GLY A 103 -4.92 -37.28 -5.63
N PHE A 104 -4.50 -36.18 -6.23
CA PHE A 104 -3.08 -35.77 -6.29
C PHE A 104 -2.88 -34.38 -5.66
N ALA A 105 -1.69 -34.16 -5.13
CA ALA A 105 -1.26 -32.83 -4.68
C ALA A 105 -1.04 -31.91 -5.88
N THR A 106 -1.37 -30.63 -5.73
CA THR A 106 -1.08 -29.62 -6.73
C THR A 106 0.43 -29.46 -6.93
N GLU A 107 0.88 -29.54 -8.17
CA GLU A 107 2.27 -29.34 -8.54
C GLU A 107 2.41 -28.04 -9.37
N THR A 108 3.48 -27.30 -9.11
CA THR A 108 3.73 -26.04 -9.79
C THR A 108 5.13 -26.02 -10.40
N THR A 109 5.20 -25.68 -11.68
CA THR A 109 6.46 -25.55 -12.43
C THR A 109 6.52 -24.18 -13.06
N SER A 110 7.67 -23.52 -12.99
CA SER A 110 7.91 -22.21 -13.62
C SER A 110 9.03 -22.29 -14.65
N GLY A 111 8.96 -21.40 -15.64
CA GLY A 111 9.97 -21.31 -16.69
C GLY A 111 9.85 -20.01 -17.46
N THR A 112 10.68 -19.88 -18.52
CA THR A 112 10.61 -18.77 -19.46
C THR A 112 10.54 -19.37 -20.88
N VAL A 113 9.64 -18.85 -21.71
CA VAL A 113 9.51 -19.23 -23.12
C VAL A 113 9.89 -18.06 -24.01
N HIS A 114 10.67 -18.32 -25.07
CA HIS A 114 11.11 -17.32 -26.03
C HIS A 114 10.15 -17.20 -27.23
N ALA A 115 10.25 -16.10 -27.97
CA ALA A 115 9.44 -15.88 -29.16
C ALA A 115 9.65 -16.98 -30.21
N GLY A 116 8.55 -17.60 -30.70
CA GLY A 116 8.57 -18.67 -31.69
C GLY A 116 9.08 -20.03 -31.18
N GLU A 117 9.34 -20.15 -29.87
CA GLU A 117 9.85 -21.38 -29.27
C GLU A 117 8.73 -22.42 -29.08
N SER A 118 9.02 -23.68 -29.31
CA SER A 118 8.21 -24.82 -28.89
C SER A 118 8.90 -25.49 -27.69
N LEU A 119 8.55 -25.04 -26.50
CA LEU A 119 9.16 -25.53 -25.26
C LEU A 119 8.44 -26.81 -24.80
N VAL A 120 9.21 -27.87 -24.64
CA VAL A 120 8.75 -29.10 -23.97
C VAL A 120 9.23 -29.04 -22.52
N VAL A 121 8.29 -28.89 -21.61
CA VAL A 121 8.64 -28.89 -20.18
C VAL A 121 9.01 -30.29 -19.71
N PRO A 122 9.92 -30.43 -18.73
CA PRO A 122 10.21 -31.72 -18.12
C PRO A 122 8.95 -32.41 -17.64
N GLN A 123 8.94 -33.74 -17.63
CA GLN A 123 7.82 -34.54 -17.14
C GLN A 123 7.41 -34.11 -15.73
N ILE A 124 6.13 -33.77 -15.58
CA ILE A 124 5.55 -33.33 -14.30
C ILE A 124 5.02 -34.56 -13.57
N THR A 125 5.62 -34.92 -12.44
CA THR A 125 5.20 -36.04 -11.64
C THR A 125 4.32 -35.54 -10.49
N LEU A 126 3.02 -35.88 -10.53
CA LEU A 126 2.09 -35.57 -9.47
C LEU A 126 2.28 -36.53 -8.30
N ARG A 127 2.39 -36.00 -7.10
CA ARG A 127 2.41 -36.80 -5.87
C ARG A 127 0.99 -37.12 -5.44
N LEU A 128 0.76 -38.33 -4.89
CA LEU A 128 -0.52 -38.65 -4.27
C LEU A 128 -0.82 -37.62 -3.18
N ALA A 129 -2.06 -37.13 -3.16
CA ALA A 129 -2.53 -36.34 -2.02
C ALA A 129 -2.55 -37.25 -0.78
N THR A 130 -1.42 -37.33 -0.07
CA THR A 130 -1.44 -37.74 1.33
C THR A 130 -2.34 -36.68 1.98
N GLU A 131 -3.27 -37.09 2.86
CA GLU A 131 -4.15 -36.17 3.60
C GLU A 131 -3.33 -35.23 4.53
N VAL A 132 -2.47 -34.43 3.94
CA VAL A 132 -2.08 -33.16 4.51
C VAL A 132 -2.98 -32.18 3.79
N THR A 133 -4.12 -31.90 4.39
CA THR A 133 -4.82 -30.65 4.12
C THR A 133 -3.83 -29.55 4.49
N GLU A 134 -2.92 -29.17 3.58
CA GLU A 134 -2.42 -27.81 3.56
C GLU A 134 -3.64 -26.95 3.24
N VAL A 135 -4.36 -26.60 4.29
CA VAL A 135 -5.22 -25.44 4.27
C VAL A 135 -4.24 -24.29 4.04
N GLN A 136 -3.98 -23.94 2.79
CA GLN A 136 -3.53 -22.59 2.49
C GLN A 136 -4.66 -21.69 2.97
N VAL A 137 -4.56 -21.30 4.23
CA VAL A 137 -5.35 -20.21 4.78
C VAL A 137 -4.87 -18.98 4.03
N VAL A 138 -5.49 -18.73 2.88
CA VAL A 138 -5.38 -17.44 2.21
C VAL A 138 -6.11 -16.48 3.13
N LEU A 139 -5.36 -15.92 4.08
CA LEU A 139 -5.88 -14.91 4.98
C LEU A 139 -6.47 -13.80 4.11
N SER A 140 -7.69 -13.43 4.40
CA SER A 140 -8.30 -12.27 3.76
C SER A 140 -7.45 -11.01 4.07
N PRO A 141 -7.47 -9.97 3.24
CA PRO A 141 -6.76 -8.72 3.53
C PRO A 141 -7.08 -8.17 4.93
N ILE A 142 -8.31 -8.37 5.41
CA ILE A 142 -8.73 -7.95 6.75
C ILE A 142 -8.03 -8.75 7.84
N GLU A 143 -7.86 -10.07 7.67
CA GLU A 143 -7.16 -10.93 8.62
C GLU A 143 -5.67 -10.64 8.64
N ILE A 144 -5.06 -10.38 7.47
CA ILE A 144 -3.66 -9.94 7.39
C ILE A 144 -3.47 -8.60 8.12
N ALA A 145 -4.37 -7.64 7.90
CA ALA A 145 -4.34 -6.35 8.59
C ALA A 145 -4.52 -6.52 10.11
N GLU A 146 -5.37 -7.45 10.55
CA GLU A 146 -5.58 -7.77 11.97
C GLU A 146 -4.31 -8.34 12.61
N GLU A 147 -3.62 -9.27 11.95
CA GLU A 147 -2.37 -9.84 12.45
C GLU A 147 -1.26 -8.78 12.51
N GLN A 148 -1.11 -7.98 11.45
CA GLN A 148 -0.16 -6.87 11.43
C GLN A 148 -0.45 -5.85 12.53
N MET A 149 -1.72 -5.56 12.80
CA MET A 149 -2.13 -4.65 13.86
C MET A 149 -1.84 -5.20 15.26
N LYS A 150 -2.02 -6.51 15.51
CA LYS A 150 -1.66 -7.15 16.78
C LYS A 150 -0.17 -6.99 17.08
N GLU A 151 0.70 -7.10 16.06
CA GLU A 151 2.12 -6.85 16.23
C GLU A 151 2.42 -5.37 16.50
N GLN A 152 1.71 -4.45 15.84
CA GLN A 152 1.85 -3.01 16.09
C GLN A 152 1.40 -2.62 17.50
N GLU A 153 0.33 -3.22 18.03
CA GLU A 153 -0.16 -2.99 19.39
C GLU A 153 0.83 -3.41 20.49
N LYS A 154 1.82 -4.24 20.17
CA LYS A 154 2.90 -4.63 21.07
C LYS A 154 4.11 -3.69 21.01
N GLN A 155 4.17 -2.82 20.00
CA GLN A 155 5.33 -1.97 19.75
C GLN A 155 5.41 -0.85 20.77
N ARG A 156 6.58 -0.75 21.42
CA ARG A 156 6.91 0.33 22.35
C ARG A 156 8.32 0.84 22.10
N VAL A 157 8.46 2.15 21.99
CA VAL A 157 9.78 2.79 21.94
C VAL A 157 10.39 2.74 23.34
N LEU A 158 11.65 2.30 23.44
CA LEU A 158 12.35 2.11 24.72
C LEU A 158 11.60 1.19 25.69
N GLY A 159 10.73 0.30 25.19
CA GLY A 159 9.93 -0.62 25.99
C GLY A 159 8.76 0.01 26.75
N ILE A 160 8.57 1.32 26.70
CA ILE A 160 7.59 2.07 27.50
C ILE A 160 6.60 2.81 26.60
N ILE A 161 7.07 3.67 25.70
CA ILE A 161 6.24 4.61 24.92
C ILE A 161 5.49 3.87 23.81
N PRO A 162 4.15 3.93 23.75
CA PRO A 162 3.37 3.27 22.70
C PRO A 162 3.72 3.82 21.31
N ASN A 163 3.88 2.91 20.36
CA ASN A 163 4.24 3.24 18.96
C ASN A 163 3.23 2.63 17.97
N PHE A 164 1.95 2.68 18.33
CA PHE A 164 0.88 1.96 17.63
C PHE A 164 0.58 2.51 16.22
N TYR A 165 0.86 3.79 16.00
CA TYR A 165 0.66 4.43 14.69
C TYR A 165 1.89 4.35 13.76
N VAL A 166 2.88 3.52 14.08
CA VAL A 166 4.04 3.31 13.20
C VAL A 166 4.03 1.90 12.64
N SER A 167 4.03 1.77 11.32
CA SER A 167 4.21 0.50 10.63
C SER A 167 5.65 0.35 10.18
N TYR A 168 6.29 -0.77 10.57
CA TYR A 168 7.60 -1.17 10.06
C TYR A 168 7.49 -2.04 8.80
N ILE A 169 6.28 -2.36 8.36
CA ILE A 169 6.00 -3.08 7.13
C ILE A 169 5.69 -2.03 6.05
N PRO A 170 6.55 -1.85 5.02
CA PRO A 170 6.38 -0.80 4.01
C PRO A 170 5.06 -0.91 3.24
N ASP A 171 4.63 -2.16 2.94
CA ASP A 171 3.42 -2.46 2.19
C ASP A 171 2.38 -3.16 3.07
N ALA A 172 2.25 -2.68 4.33
CA ALA A 172 1.23 -3.17 5.22
C ALA A 172 -0.17 -2.95 4.63
N VAL A 173 -1.03 -3.94 4.82
CA VAL A 173 -2.43 -3.88 4.35
C VAL A 173 -3.14 -2.70 5.02
N PRO A 174 -3.91 -1.89 4.28
CA PRO A 174 -4.67 -0.76 4.82
C PRO A 174 -5.63 -1.19 5.92
N LEU A 175 -5.76 -0.35 6.94
CA LEU A 175 -6.66 -0.62 8.06
C LEU A 175 -8.12 -0.36 7.66
N SER A 176 -9.01 -1.27 8.03
CA SER A 176 -10.45 -1.01 7.99
C SER A 176 -10.84 0.09 8.99
N SER A 177 -11.99 0.73 8.79
CA SER A 177 -12.49 1.75 9.72
C SER A 177 -12.56 1.22 11.16
N LYS A 178 -13.05 -0.02 11.36
CA LYS A 178 -13.11 -0.66 12.68
C LYS A 178 -11.73 -0.75 13.34
N GLN A 179 -10.70 -1.11 12.57
CA GLN A 179 -9.32 -1.20 13.06
C GLN A 179 -8.73 0.17 13.38
N LYS A 180 -9.03 1.22 12.60
CA LYS A 180 -8.64 2.60 12.89
C LYS A 180 -9.24 3.06 14.23
N PHE A 181 -10.53 2.81 14.47
CA PHE A 181 -11.18 3.12 15.75
C PHE A 181 -10.59 2.32 16.91
N ARG A 182 -10.29 1.03 16.72
CA ARG A 182 -9.63 0.21 17.74
C ARG A 182 -8.25 0.76 18.10
N LEU A 183 -7.48 1.20 17.11
CA LEU A 183 -6.15 1.78 17.32
C LEU A 183 -6.25 3.10 18.12
N ALA A 184 -7.19 3.97 17.78
CA ALA A 184 -7.45 5.21 18.51
C ALA A 184 -7.87 4.95 19.97
N PHE A 185 -8.78 3.99 20.18
CA PHE A 185 -9.19 3.59 21.53
C PHE A 185 -7.99 3.04 22.33
N ARG A 186 -7.21 2.14 21.73
CA ARG A 186 -6.03 1.55 22.40
C ARG A 186 -5.03 2.61 22.83
N THR A 187 -4.76 3.60 21.98
CA THR A 187 -3.88 4.73 22.28
C THR A 187 -4.44 5.60 23.41
N SER A 188 -5.74 5.86 23.39
CA SER A 188 -6.39 6.71 24.40
C SER A 188 -6.35 6.09 25.81
N VAL A 189 -6.49 4.75 25.91
CA VAL A 189 -6.48 4.05 27.21
C VAL A 189 -5.11 3.50 27.60
N ASP A 190 -4.04 3.86 26.90
CA ASP A 190 -2.70 3.41 27.25
C ASP A 190 -2.21 4.11 28.53
N PRO A 191 -1.59 3.39 29.49
CA PRO A 191 -1.06 3.96 30.72
C PRO A 191 -0.12 5.14 30.51
N VAL A 192 0.68 5.12 29.43
CA VAL A 192 1.60 6.23 29.11
C VAL A 192 0.81 7.49 28.70
N THR A 193 -0.31 7.35 28.00
CA THR A 193 -1.18 8.49 27.66
C THR A 193 -1.70 9.17 28.92
N PHE A 194 -2.14 8.41 29.91
CA PHE A 194 -2.53 8.97 31.22
C PHE A 194 -1.38 9.70 31.91
N GLY A 195 -0.17 9.08 31.90
CA GLY A 195 1.02 9.69 32.52
C GLY A 195 1.48 10.96 31.82
N VAL A 196 1.49 10.99 30.48
CA VAL A 196 1.85 12.18 29.70
C VAL A 196 0.82 13.30 29.95
N THR A 197 -0.46 12.99 29.92
CA THR A 197 -1.51 13.97 30.21
C THR A 197 -1.40 14.53 31.62
N ALA A 198 -1.06 13.67 32.60
CA ALA A 198 -0.82 14.11 33.97
C ALA A 198 0.36 15.07 34.07
N ALA A 199 1.45 14.80 33.31
CA ALA A 199 2.60 15.69 33.27
C ALA A 199 2.26 17.04 32.61
N VAL A 200 1.49 17.05 31.51
CA VAL A 200 1.00 18.27 30.85
C VAL A 200 0.16 19.10 31.83
N ALA A 201 -0.83 18.50 32.46
CA ALA A 201 -1.65 19.19 33.45
C ALA A 201 -0.83 19.74 34.65
N GLY A 202 0.26 19.03 35.00
CA GLY A 202 1.21 19.51 36.03
C GLY A 202 1.98 20.76 35.60
N VAL A 203 2.41 20.82 34.34
CA VAL A 203 3.07 22.01 33.78
C VAL A 203 2.07 23.18 33.70
N GLU A 204 0.88 22.97 33.16
CA GLU A 204 -0.19 23.97 33.11
C GLU A 204 -0.57 24.49 34.49
N GLN A 205 -0.55 23.63 35.50
CA GLN A 205 -0.79 24.03 36.90
C GLN A 205 0.37 24.88 37.43
N ALA A 206 1.61 24.54 37.12
CA ALA A 206 2.79 25.25 37.57
C ALA A 206 2.93 26.63 36.90
N THR A 207 2.51 26.74 35.65
CA THR A 207 2.56 27.99 34.85
C THR A 207 1.28 28.84 35.01
N ASP A 208 0.31 28.37 35.81
CA ASP A 208 -1.00 28.98 35.95
C ASP A 208 -1.73 29.23 34.64
N GLU A 209 -1.54 28.33 33.67
CA GLU A 209 -2.29 28.35 32.45
C GLU A 209 -3.76 28.00 32.75
N PHE A 210 -4.69 28.61 32.01
CA PHE A 210 -6.15 28.49 32.31
C PHE A 210 -6.49 28.89 33.73
N ASN A 211 -6.20 30.12 34.14
CA ASN A 211 -6.41 30.69 35.51
C ASN A 211 -7.85 30.45 36.04
N GLY A 212 -8.88 30.36 35.16
CA GLY A 212 -10.25 30.03 35.52
C GLY A 212 -10.45 28.66 36.19
N PHE A 213 -9.47 27.73 36.06
CA PHE A 213 -9.55 26.44 36.74
C PHE A 213 -9.10 26.51 38.20
N GLY A 214 -8.40 27.60 38.60
CA GLY A 214 -7.89 27.77 39.96
C GLY A 214 -6.62 26.94 40.23
N GLN A 215 -6.14 26.98 41.46
CA GLN A 215 -4.98 26.27 41.94
C GLN A 215 -5.33 25.10 42.86
N GLY A 216 -4.30 24.32 43.27
CA GLY A 216 -4.46 23.16 44.15
C GLY A 216 -5.02 21.93 43.46
N ALA A 217 -5.43 20.94 44.24
CA ALA A 217 -5.87 19.63 43.72
C ALA A 217 -7.09 19.74 42.78
N GLN A 218 -8.01 20.64 43.05
CA GLN A 218 -9.20 20.84 42.21
C GLN A 218 -8.82 21.48 40.87
N GLY A 219 -7.95 22.49 40.85
CA GLY A 219 -7.45 23.10 39.62
C GLY A 219 -6.67 22.10 38.75
N TYR A 220 -5.82 21.30 39.40
CA TYR A 220 -5.10 20.21 38.71
C TYR A 220 -6.05 19.19 38.06
N ALA A 221 -7.08 18.74 38.81
CA ALA A 221 -8.03 17.76 38.28
C ALA A 221 -8.81 18.30 37.08
N LYS A 222 -9.16 19.60 37.06
CA LYS A 222 -9.81 20.23 35.91
C LYS A 222 -8.89 20.27 34.69
N ARG A 223 -7.61 20.71 34.85
CA ARG A 223 -6.62 20.72 33.79
C ARG A 223 -6.37 19.31 33.25
N TYR A 224 -6.19 18.33 34.14
CA TYR A 224 -6.03 16.93 33.76
C TYR A 224 -7.23 16.43 32.93
N GLY A 225 -8.45 16.69 33.39
CA GLY A 225 -9.65 16.28 32.67
C GLY A 225 -9.76 16.92 31.29
N ALA A 226 -9.47 18.22 31.16
CA ALA A 226 -9.45 18.94 29.90
C ALA A 226 -8.38 18.40 28.96
N ALA A 227 -7.12 18.31 29.40
CA ALA A 227 -6.00 17.79 28.60
C ALA A 227 -6.21 16.34 28.17
N TYR A 228 -6.84 15.51 29.01
CA TYR A 228 -7.17 14.14 28.65
C TYR A 228 -8.31 14.11 27.61
N ALA A 229 -9.34 14.91 27.76
CA ALA A 229 -10.43 15.02 26.79
C ALA A 229 -9.89 15.47 25.42
N ASP A 230 -9.04 16.49 25.38
CA ASP A 230 -8.38 16.97 24.16
C ASP A 230 -7.53 15.88 23.49
N THR A 231 -6.77 15.13 24.28
CA THR A 231 -5.97 14.01 23.78
C THR A 231 -6.85 12.93 23.15
N VAL A 232 -7.95 12.55 23.80
CA VAL A 232 -8.90 11.56 23.29
C VAL A 232 -9.57 12.06 22.02
N ILE A 233 -10.11 13.27 22.03
CA ILE A 233 -10.79 13.89 20.88
C ILE A 233 -9.85 13.97 19.68
N SER A 234 -8.62 14.48 19.88
CA SER A 234 -7.60 14.59 18.85
C SER A 234 -7.24 13.23 18.25
N THR A 235 -7.05 12.23 19.11
CA THR A 235 -6.71 10.86 18.69
C THR A 235 -7.86 10.25 17.87
N PHE A 236 -9.10 10.42 18.25
CA PHE A 236 -10.24 9.91 17.49
C PHE A 236 -10.48 10.67 16.19
N ILE A 237 -10.40 12.00 16.21
CA ILE A 237 -10.61 12.80 14.98
C ILE A 237 -9.52 12.51 13.96
N GLY A 238 -8.24 12.68 14.34
CA GLY A 238 -7.09 12.54 13.43
C GLY A 238 -6.69 11.10 13.15
N GLY A 239 -6.92 10.16 14.08
CA GLY A 239 -6.51 8.76 13.97
C GLY A 239 -7.59 7.78 13.51
N ALA A 240 -8.89 8.14 13.62
CA ALA A 240 -9.97 7.23 13.26
C ALA A 240 -11.04 7.86 12.36
N ILE A 241 -11.69 8.96 12.81
CA ILE A 241 -12.86 9.52 12.13
C ILE A 241 -12.49 10.03 10.74
N LEU A 242 -11.60 11.02 10.67
CA LEU A 242 -11.19 11.61 9.38
C LEU A 242 -10.47 10.61 8.48
N PRO A 243 -9.53 9.76 8.97
CA PRO A 243 -8.95 8.72 8.14
C PRO A 243 -9.96 7.73 7.57
N SER A 244 -11.02 7.40 8.32
CA SER A 244 -12.08 6.51 7.83
C SER A 244 -12.95 7.18 6.76
N LEU A 245 -13.33 8.44 6.96
CA LEU A 245 -14.14 9.21 6.00
C LEU A 245 -13.39 9.50 4.70
N LEU A 246 -12.11 9.87 4.82
CA LEU A 246 -11.26 10.28 3.69
C LEU A 246 -10.51 9.09 3.06
N LYS A 247 -10.74 7.86 3.54
CA LYS A 247 -10.06 6.63 3.10
C LYS A 247 -8.53 6.78 3.14
N GLN A 248 -8.02 7.28 4.25
CA GLN A 248 -6.60 7.49 4.51
C GLN A 248 -6.11 6.56 5.60
N ASP A 249 -4.87 6.07 5.48
CA ASP A 249 -4.24 5.29 6.53
C ASP A 249 -3.57 6.24 7.53
N PRO A 250 -3.94 6.19 8.82
CA PRO A 250 -3.39 7.11 9.83
C PRO A 250 -1.97 6.74 10.27
N ARG A 251 -1.40 5.63 9.78
CA ARG A 251 -0.10 5.15 10.19
C ARG A 251 1.04 5.86 9.45
N TYR A 252 2.14 6.05 10.17
CA TYR A 252 3.42 6.41 9.61
C TYR A 252 4.16 5.15 9.16
N PHE A 253 4.52 5.05 7.89
CA PHE A 253 5.28 3.92 7.34
C PHE A 253 6.78 4.21 7.49
N TYR A 254 7.45 3.46 8.36
CA TYR A 254 8.84 3.71 8.72
C TYR A 254 9.79 3.48 7.54
N LYS A 255 10.59 4.52 7.22
CA LYS A 255 11.65 4.39 6.23
C LYS A 255 12.95 3.91 6.88
N GLY A 256 13.16 2.59 6.86
CA GLY A 256 14.34 1.95 7.47
C GLY A 256 15.66 2.21 6.75
N THR A 257 15.63 2.67 5.50
CA THR A 257 16.79 2.79 4.61
C THR A 257 17.14 4.24 4.27
N GLY A 258 18.39 4.48 3.85
CA GLY A 258 18.89 5.80 3.47
C GLY A 258 19.64 6.55 4.58
N THR A 259 20.14 7.72 4.24
CA THR A 259 20.88 8.58 5.17
C THR A 259 19.96 9.18 6.25
N LYS A 260 20.53 9.61 7.38
CA LYS A 260 19.78 10.28 8.46
C LYS A 260 18.98 11.48 7.93
N ARG A 261 19.58 12.29 7.03
CA ARG A 261 18.90 13.43 6.41
C ARG A 261 17.70 13.02 5.55
N GLN A 262 17.84 11.97 4.72
CA GLN A 262 16.75 11.47 3.90
C GLN A 262 15.60 10.91 4.75
N ARG A 263 15.91 10.23 5.85
CA ARG A 263 14.91 9.72 6.80
C ARG A 263 14.19 10.86 7.53
N ALA A 264 14.93 11.91 7.94
CA ALA A 264 14.33 13.09 8.56
C ALA A 264 13.40 13.84 7.58
N LEU A 265 13.85 14.09 6.34
CA LEU A 265 13.02 14.72 5.31
C LEU A 265 11.77 13.88 4.98
N TYR A 266 11.91 12.57 4.92
CA TYR A 266 10.78 11.67 4.72
C TYR A 266 9.77 11.76 5.89
N ALA A 267 10.23 11.76 7.13
CA ALA A 267 9.36 11.91 8.30
C ALA A 267 8.64 13.27 8.29
N MET A 268 9.32 14.34 7.92
CA MET A 268 8.71 15.67 7.77
C MET A 268 7.68 15.70 6.64
N ALA A 269 7.97 15.07 5.51
CA ALA A 269 7.02 14.96 4.39
C ALA A 269 5.73 14.23 4.79
N ASN A 270 5.80 13.24 5.68
CA ASN A 270 4.63 12.52 6.16
C ASN A 270 3.68 13.37 7.05
N ALA A 271 4.09 14.55 7.48
CA ALA A 271 3.15 15.51 8.07
C ALA A 271 2.12 16.01 7.05
N VAL A 272 2.50 16.10 5.78
CA VAL A 272 1.66 16.64 4.69
C VAL A 272 1.20 15.59 3.67
N ILE A 273 1.81 14.40 3.65
CA ILE A 273 1.42 13.27 2.81
C ILE A 273 1.20 12.01 3.65
N CYS A 274 0.26 11.16 3.24
CA CYS A 274 0.00 9.86 3.86
C CYS A 274 -0.35 8.82 2.78
N LYS A 275 -0.41 7.55 3.16
CA LYS A 275 -0.98 6.51 2.28
C LYS A 275 -2.50 6.52 2.36
N GLY A 276 -3.16 6.29 1.24
CA GLY A 276 -4.59 6.00 1.20
C GLY A 276 -4.88 4.53 1.47
N ASP A 277 -6.15 4.19 1.70
CA ASP A 277 -6.62 2.80 1.80
C ASP A 277 -6.47 2.04 0.47
N ASN A 278 -6.11 2.73 -0.61
CA ASN A 278 -5.73 2.15 -1.91
C ASN A 278 -4.22 1.89 -2.05
N GLY A 279 -3.42 2.15 -1.00
CA GLY A 279 -1.97 2.01 -0.97
C GLY A 279 -1.18 3.13 -1.64
N HIS A 280 -1.84 4.09 -2.31
CA HIS A 280 -1.17 5.20 -2.99
C HIS A 280 -0.92 6.39 -2.05
N TRP A 281 0.18 7.12 -2.30
CA TRP A 281 0.48 8.36 -1.60
C TRP A 281 -0.46 9.48 -2.01
N GLN A 282 -0.94 10.25 -1.03
CA GLN A 282 -1.86 11.36 -1.23
C GLN A 282 -1.64 12.43 -0.15
N PRO A 283 -2.17 13.67 -0.32
CA PRO A 283 -2.13 14.70 0.71
C PRO A 283 -2.81 14.22 2.00
N ASN A 284 -2.19 14.52 3.14
CA ASN A 284 -2.65 14.10 4.47
C ASN A 284 -3.78 15.01 4.98
N TYR A 285 -4.92 14.96 4.33
CA TYR A 285 -6.09 15.76 4.72
C TYR A 285 -6.57 15.41 6.13
N SER A 286 -6.56 14.13 6.50
CA SER A 286 -6.99 13.69 7.84
C SER A 286 -6.11 14.25 8.95
N GLY A 287 -4.79 14.25 8.78
CA GLY A 287 -3.86 14.81 9.75
C GLY A 287 -3.98 16.32 9.89
N ILE A 288 -4.03 17.02 8.74
CA ILE A 288 -4.12 18.49 8.70
C ILE A 288 -5.47 18.96 9.27
N LEU A 289 -6.59 18.43 8.78
CA LEU A 289 -7.92 18.82 9.25
C LEU A 289 -8.16 18.35 10.69
N GLY A 290 -7.60 17.18 11.07
CA GLY A 290 -7.67 16.67 12.43
C GLY A 290 -6.99 17.61 13.43
N GLY A 291 -5.82 18.13 13.09
CA GLY A 291 -5.11 19.13 13.91
C GLY A 291 -5.92 20.41 14.09
N PHE A 292 -6.49 20.95 13.01
CA PHE A 292 -7.35 22.14 13.08
C PHE A 292 -8.62 21.89 13.90
N ALA A 293 -9.33 20.79 13.68
CA ALA A 293 -10.55 20.47 14.40
C ALA A 293 -10.30 20.27 15.89
N SER A 294 -9.22 19.59 16.26
CA SER A 294 -8.82 19.41 17.65
C SER A 294 -8.48 20.74 18.32
N GLY A 295 -7.69 21.59 17.66
CA GLY A 295 -7.35 22.91 18.17
C GLY A 295 -8.59 23.80 18.35
N ALA A 296 -9.54 23.76 17.43
CA ALA A 296 -10.79 24.52 17.56
C ALA A 296 -11.67 24.05 18.73
N ILE A 297 -11.71 22.73 18.98
CA ILE A 297 -12.50 22.17 20.10
C ILE A 297 -11.83 22.50 21.44
N SER A 298 -10.51 22.42 21.51
CA SER A 298 -9.72 22.72 22.71
C SER A 298 -9.84 24.20 23.17
N THR A 299 -10.26 25.10 22.28
CA THR A 299 -10.44 26.55 22.60
C THR A 299 -11.85 26.90 23.03
N LEU A 300 -12.80 25.96 22.97
CA LEU A 300 -14.19 26.15 23.43
C LEU A 300 -14.34 25.75 24.89
#